data_15d3a376be6f0336adbaa5b22c87f36e
#
_entry.id   15d3a376be6f0336adbaa5b22c87f36e
#
_cell.length_a   1.000
_cell.length_b   1.000
_cell.length_c   1.000
_cell.angle_alpha   90.00
_cell.angle_beta   90.00
_cell.angle_gamma   90.00
#
_symmetry.space_group_name_H-M   'P 1'
#
loop_
_entity.id
_entity.type
_entity.pdbx_description
1 polymer ?
#
loop_
_entity_poly.entity_id
_entity_poly.type
_entity_poly.pdbx_seq_one_letter_code
_entity_poly.pdbx_strand_id
1 'polypeptide(L)'
;MEINNRTVRIIQLPKVYPSREMWMMSEENFDLKLKENEFIVKNEFILLDDRTLKYLNKESSKILDKVMFAITFGKVLESKNINYVKNDVVIGNGGVQDYCITDEKIFNKVDNNSYSWDEDSCYEGIHNFHNVLMKLYDDKKKGKLVLKL
;
A
#
# COMPACT_ATOMS: atom_id res chain seq x y z
N MET A 1 0.23 -6.63 -21.78
CA MET A 1 1.43 -6.47 -20.92
C MET A 1 1.20 -7.19 -19.61
N GLU A 2 2.12 -8.05 -19.27
CA GLU A 2 2.08 -8.80 -18.02
C GLU A 2 2.86 -8.08 -16.94
N ILE A 3 2.29 -8.02 -15.74
CA ILE A 3 2.90 -7.35 -14.61
C ILE A 3 3.12 -8.34 -13.49
N ASN A 4 4.34 -8.37 -12.94
CA ASN A 4 4.65 -9.14 -11.75
C ASN A 4 4.43 -8.25 -10.53
N ASN A 5 3.47 -8.64 -9.69
CA ASN A 5 3.06 -7.85 -8.53
C ASN A 5 3.41 -8.58 -7.24
N ARG A 6 4.29 -7.99 -6.42
CA ARG A 6 4.53 -8.50 -5.08
C ARG A 6 3.44 -7.97 -4.16
N THR A 7 2.87 -8.86 -3.36
CA THR A 7 1.78 -8.52 -2.43
C THR A 7 2.06 -9.03 -1.03
N VAL A 8 1.49 -8.35 -0.04
CA VAL A 8 1.39 -8.86 1.33
C VAL A 8 -0.09 -9.05 1.63
N ARG A 9 -0.50 -10.30 1.83
CA ARG A 9 -1.89 -10.66 2.12
C ARG A 9 -2.05 -11.07 3.57
N ILE A 10 -3.23 -10.79 4.10
CA ILE A 10 -3.61 -11.20 5.46
C ILE A 10 -4.18 -12.60 5.37
N ILE A 11 -3.51 -13.57 5.98
CA ILE A 11 -3.98 -14.96 6.00
C ILE A 11 -4.48 -15.41 7.36
N GLN A 12 -4.30 -14.58 8.38
CA GLN A 12 -4.73 -14.88 9.75
C GLN A 12 -5.02 -13.56 10.47
N LEU A 13 -6.08 -13.52 11.27
CA LEU A 13 -6.38 -12.34 12.09
C LEU A 13 -5.45 -12.25 13.30
N PRO A 14 -5.09 -11.03 13.74
CA PRO A 14 -4.28 -10.87 14.93
C PRO A 14 -5.05 -11.28 16.17
N LYS A 15 -4.37 -11.88 17.14
CA LYS A 15 -4.99 -12.22 18.43
C LYS A 15 -4.91 -11.03 19.39
N VAL A 16 -3.70 -10.64 19.77
CA VAL A 16 -3.41 -9.46 20.60
C VAL A 16 -2.53 -8.49 19.82
N TYR A 17 -1.47 -9.00 19.23
CA TYR A 17 -0.55 -8.26 18.40
C TYR A 17 -0.37 -8.96 17.04
N PRO A 18 -0.04 -8.22 15.99
CA PRO A 18 0.32 -8.84 14.73
C PRO A 18 1.53 -9.77 14.90
N SER A 19 1.48 -10.90 14.23
CA SER A 19 2.57 -11.86 14.20
C SER A 19 2.96 -12.13 12.74
N ARG A 20 4.15 -12.70 12.53
CA ARG A 20 4.64 -12.99 11.19
C ARG A 20 3.76 -13.98 10.44
N GLU A 21 3.09 -14.88 11.17
CA GLU A 21 2.20 -15.88 10.59
C GLU A 21 0.93 -15.28 9.97
N MET A 22 0.62 -14.02 10.28
CA MET A 22 -0.54 -13.34 9.70
C MET A 22 -0.40 -13.05 8.23
N TRP A 23 0.82 -12.94 7.75
CA TRP A 23 1.13 -12.42 6.42
C TRP A 23 1.60 -13.50 5.48
N MET A 24 1.15 -13.43 4.24
CA MET A 24 1.72 -14.17 3.14
C MET A 24 2.23 -13.18 2.11
N MET A 25 3.54 -13.25 1.85
CA MET A 25 4.14 -12.51 0.74
C MET A 25 4.05 -13.40 -0.50
N SER A 26 3.54 -12.84 -1.58
CA SER A 26 3.43 -13.56 -2.83
C SER A 26 3.81 -12.66 -4.01
N GLU A 27 4.14 -13.31 -5.12
CA GLU A 27 4.31 -12.67 -6.42
C GLU A 27 3.21 -13.17 -7.33
N GLU A 28 2.46 -12.25 -7.89
CA GLU A 28 1.33 -12.55 -8.74
C GLU A 28 1.54 -11.89 -10.10
N ASN A 29 1.42 -12.67 -11.17
CA ASN A 29 1.41 -12.12 -12.51
C ASN A 29 -0.02 -11.86 -12.93
N PHE A 30 -0.27 -10.67 -13.45
CA PHE A 30 -1.58 -10.36 -14.01
C PHE A 30 -1.43 -9.61 -15.32
N ASP A 31 -2.39 -9.85 -16.21
CA ASP A 31 -2.51 -9.13 -17.46
C ASP A 31 -3.08 -7.75 -17.20
N LEU A 32 -2.41 -6.73 -17.70
CA LEU A 32 -2.90 -5.37 -17.56
C LEU A 32 -4.07 -5.14 -18.50
N LYS A 33 -5.27 -5.16 -17.96
CA LYS A 33 -6.51 -4.82 -18.66
C LYS A 33 -7.25 -3.76 -17.89
N LEU A 34 -7.16 -2.53 -18.34
CA LEU A 34 -7.86 -1.42 -17.74
C LEU A 34 -9.26 -1.28 -18.34
N LYS A 35 -10.23 -1.08 -17.47
CA LYS A 35 -11.57 -0.66 -17.86
C LYS A 35 -11.56 0.86 -18.05
N GLU A 36 -12.65 1.38 -18.63
CA GLU A 36 -12.81 2.81 -18.78
C GLU A 36 -12.74 3.51 -17.42
N ASN A 37 -12.07 4.65 -17.39
CA ASN A 37 -11.82 5.46 -16.19
C ASN A 37 -10.88 4.86 -15.14
N GLU A 38 -10.32 3.69 -15.42
CA GLU A 38 -9.31 3.09 -14.55
C GLU A 38 -7.91 3.51 -14.93
N PHE A 39 -7.01 3.42 -13.98
CA PHE A 39 -5.57 3.54 -14.19
C PHE A 39 -4.82 2.59 -13.28
N ILE A 40 -3.59 2.26 -13.66
CA ILE A 40 -2.71 1.47 -12.82
C ILE A 40 -1.69 2.37 -12.16
N VAL A 41 -1.47 2.16 -10.86
CA VAL A 41 -0.48 2.87 -10.06
C VAL A 41 0.66 1.92 -9.72
N LYS A 42 1.88 2.37 -9.95
CA LYS A 42 3.07 1.76 -9.37
C LYS A 42 3.31 2.41 -8.02
N ASN A 43 3.06 1.67 -6.96
CA ASN A 43 3.28 2.16 -5.62
C ASN A 43 4.78 2.27 -5.36
N GLU A 44 5.22 3.42 -4.86
CA GLU A 44 6.62 3.66 -4.54
C GLU A 44 6.85 3.70 -3.04
N PHE A 45 5.90 4.24 -2.28
CA PHE A 45 5.99 4.38 -0.83
C PHE A 45 4.68 3.96 -0.18
N ILE A 46 4.80 3.26 0.93
CA ILE A 46 3.67 2.85 1.77
C ILE A 46 3.74 3.65 3.05
N LEU A 47 2.62 4.24 3.44
CA LEU A 47 2.49 4.96 4.70
C LEU A 47 1.90 4.03 5.75
N LEU A 48 2.56 3.96 6.90
CA LEU A 48 2.10 3.19 8.05
C LEU A 48 1.81 4.17 9.19
N ASP A 49 0.56 4.23 9.62
CA ASP A 49 0.10 5.13 10.67
C ASP A 49 -1.10 4.51 11.42
N ASP A 50 -1.80 5.31 12.20
CA ASP A 50 -2.95 4.85 12.98
C ASP A 50 -4.03 4.17 12.13
N ARG A 51 -4.19 4.58 10.88
CA ARG A 51 -5.17 3.97 9.97
C ARG A 51 -4.84 2.51 9.69
N THR A 52 -3.54 2.21 9.57
CA THR A 52 -3.04 0.85 9.38
C THR A 52 -3.40 -0.02 10.59
N LEU A 53 -3.16 0.50 11.79
CA LEU A 53 -3.47 -0.21 13.03
C LEU A 53 -4.97 -0.42 13.20
N LYS A 54 -5.77 0.58 12.92
CA LYS A 54 -7.23 0.51 13.00
C LYS A 54 -7.81 -0.52 12.04
N TYR A 55 -7.22 -0.65 10.86
CA TYR A 55 -7.66 -1.65 9.90
C TYR A 55 -7.54 -3.06 10.46
N LEU A 56 -6.45 -3.35 11.15
CA LEU A 56 -6.21 -4.67 11.76
C LEU A 56 -7.11 -4.92 12.97
N ASN A 57 -7.55 -3.88 13.64
CA ASN A 57 -8.42 -4.00 14.82
C ASN A 57 -9.89 -4.21 14.44
N LYS A 58 -10.22 -4.15 13.17
CA LYS A 58 -11.55 -4.53 12.70
C LYS A 58 -11.67 -6.05 12.74
N GLU A 59 -12.24 -6.60 13.79
CA GLU A 59 -12.47 -8.03 13.97
C GLU A 59 -13.40 -8.58 12.89
N SER A 60 -12.89 -8.70 11.67
CA SER A 60 -13.69 -9.14 10.53
C SER A 60 -12.93 -10.13 9.67
N SER A 61 -13.51 -11.29 9.45
CA SER A 61 -12.98 -12.26 8.50
C SER A 61 -12.96 -11.76 7.06
N LYS A 62 -13.61 -10.62 6.79
CA LYS A 62 -13.65 -10.02 5.45
C LYS A 62 -12.30 -9.56 4.93
N ILE A 63 -11.32 -9.36 5.83
CA ILE A 63 -9.98 -8.93 5.43
C ILE A 63 -9.06 -10.12 5.11
N LEU A 64 -9.49 -11.35 5.39
CA LEU A 64 -8.69 -12.55 5.11
C LEU A 64 -8.51 -12.74 3.61
N ASP A 65 -7.32 -13.18 3.22
CA ASP A 65 -6.89 -13.42 1.84
C ASP A 65 -6.82 -12.17 0.96
N LYS A 66 -7.00 -11.01 1.54
CA LYS A 66 -6.89 -9.73 0.84
C LYS A 66 -5.52 -9.10 1.04
N VAL A 67 -5.13 -8.28 0.07
CA VAL A 67 -3.94 -7.45 0.21
C VAL A 67 -4.15 -6.52 1.41
N MET A 68 -3.13 -6.45 2.28
CA MET A 68 -3.19 -5.60 3.46
C MET A 68 -3.43 -4.15 3.05
N PHE A 69 -4.37 -3.50 3.74
CA PHE A 69 -4.64 -2.07 3.57
C PHE A 69 -3.38 -1.24 3.84
N ALA A 70 -3.13 -0.27 2.97
CA ALA A 70 -2.16 0.80 3.23
C ALA A 70 -2.43 1.97 2.31
N ILE A 71 -2.21 3.17 2.84
CA ILE A 71 -2.17 4.36 2.00
C ILE A 71 -0.80 4.39 1.32
N THR A 72 -0.80 4.63 0.02
CA THR A 72 0.42 4.62 -0.78
C THR A 72 0.58 5.89 -1.58
N PHE A 73 1.85 6.24 -1.84
CA PHE A 73 2.22 7.19 -2.88
C PHE A 73 2.79 6.42 -4.04
N GLY A 74 2.40 6.80 -5.23
CA GLY A 74 2.92 6.17 -6.43
C GLY A 74 2.74 7.04 -7.65
N LYS A 75 3.05 6.45 -8.79
CA LYS A 75 2.90 7.11 -10.09
C LYS A 75 1.99 6.29 -10.99
N VAL A 76 1.19 7.01 -11.77
CA VAL A 76 0.37 6.37 -12.80
C VAL A 76 1.29 5.76 -13.85
N LEU A 77 1.12 4.46 -14.10
CA LEU A 77 1.89 3.73 -15.11
C LEU A 77 1.19 3.74 -16.46
N GLU A 78 -0.11 3.45 -16.46
CA GLU A 78 -1.00 3.52 -17.64
C GLU A 78 -2.38 3.96 -17.19
N SER A 79 -3.13 4.61 -18.09
CA SER A 79 -4.43 5.17 -17.74
C SER A 79 -5.42 5.11 -18.89
N LYS A 80 -6.66 4.78 -18.56
CA LYS A 80 -7.86 5.01 -19.38
C LYS A 80 -8.76 6.08 -18.78
N ASN A 81 -8.21 6.89 -17.87
CA ASN A 81 -8.93 8.01 -17.25
C ASN A 81 -8.40 9.31 -17.85
N ILE A 82 -9.30 10.13 -18.38
CA ILE A 82 -8.91 11.37 -19.06
C ILE A 82 -8.21 12.37 -18.12
N ASN A 83 -8.48 12.29 -16.83
CA ASN A 83 -7.92 13.21 -15.83
C ASN A 83 -6.60 12.75 -15.22
N TYR A 84 -6.18 11.52 -15.51
CA TYR A 84 -4.95 10.92 -14.95
C TYR A 84 -4.08 10.42 -16.08
N VAL A 85 -2.85 10.88 -16.13
CA VAL A 85 -1.91 10.50 -17.19
C VAL A 85 -0.66 9.88 -16.60
N LYS A 86 0.09 9.17 -17.44
CA LYS A 86 1.35 8.53 -17.05
C LYS A 86 2.27 9.52 -16.34
N ASN A 87 2.86 9.06 -15.24
CA ASN A 87 3.77 9.80 -14.35
C ASN A 87 3.09 10.81 -13.41
N ASP A 88 1.77 10.94 -13.45
CA ASP A 88 1.08 11.69 -12.40
C ASP A 88 1.37 11.05 -11.04
N VAL A 89 1.69 11.87 -10.06
CA VAL A 89 1.89 11.40 -8.68
C VAL A 89 0.55 11.38 -7.99
N VAL A 90 0.24 10.25 -7.36
CA VAL A 90 -1.06 10.00 -6.76
C VAL A 90 -0.93 9.40 -5.37
N ILE A 91 -1.91 9.68 -4.52
CA ILE A 91 -2.03 9.10 -3.18
C ILE A 91 -3.39 8.45 -3.03
N GLY A 92 -3.43 7.31 -2.39
CA GLY A 92 -4.67 6.61 -2.09
C GLY A 92 -4.43 5.25 -1.45
N ASN A 93 -5.51 4.47 -1.33
CA ASN A 93 -5.42 3.12 -0.80
C ASN A 93 -4.88 2.17 -1.88
N GLY A 94 -3.56 2.09 -2.00
CA GLY A 94 -2.90 1.19 -2.95
C GLY A 94 -2.62 -0.20 -2.39
N GLY A 95 -2.70 -0.38 -1.09
CA GLY A 95 -2.39 -1.65 -0.44
C GLY A 95 -0.89 -1.94 -0.35
N VAL A 96 -0.53 -2.95 0.43
CA VAL A 96 0.87 -3.37 0.56
C VAL A 96 1.22 -4.25 -0.64
N GLN A 97 1.51 -3.63 -1.74
CA GLN A 97 1.80 -4.26 -3.03
C GLN A 97 2.51 -3.29 -3.96
N ASP A 98 3.14 -3.82 -5.02
CA ASP A 98 3.85 -2.98 -5.98
C ASP A 98 2.92 -2.20 -6.90
N TYR A 99 1.83 -2.83 -7.34
CA TYR A 99 0.91 -2.23 -8.31
C TYR A 99 -0.53 -2.40 -7.87
N CYS A 100 -1.36 -1.43 -8.23
CA CYS A 100 -2.81 -1.58 -8.07
C CYS A 100 -3.55 -0.96 -9.27
N ILE A 101 -4.64 -1.60 -9.67
CA ILE A 101 -5.57 -1.03 -10.64
C ILE A 101 -6.66 -0.32 -9.84
N THR A 102 -6.92 0.93 -10.16
CA THR A 102 -7.77 1.80 -9.36
C THR A 102 -8.45 2.87 -10.20
N ASP A 103 -9.10 3.81 -9.55
CA ASP A 103 -9.78 4.93 -10.19
C ASP A 103 -9.72 6.19 -9.31
N GLU A 104 -10.32 7.27 -9.81
CA GLU A 104 -10.31 8.57 -9.14
C GLU A 104 -11.16 8.64 -7.88
N LYS A 105 -11.97 7.63 -7.60
CA LYS A 105 -12.72 7.54 -6.33
C LYS A 105 -11.82 7.17 -5.17
N ILE A 106 -10.72 6.47 -5.46
CA ILE A 106 -9.80 5.91 -4.45
C ILE A 106 -8.52 6.72 -4.37
N PHE A 107 -8.04 7.26 -5.49
CA PHE A 107 -6.80 8.01 -5.56
C PHE A 107 -7.02 9.46 -5.92
N ASN A 108 -6.17 10.32 -5.37
CA ASN A 108 -6.10 11.75 -5.71
C ASN A 108 -4.71 12.09 -6.22
N LYS A 109 -4.63 13.08 -7.11
CA LYS A 109 -3.34 13.64 -7.53
C LYS A 109 -2.75 14.46 -6.41
N VAL A 110 -1.43 14.45 -6.35
CA VAL A 110 -0.68 15.27 -5.40
C VAL A 110 0.45 15.99 -6.12
N ASP A 111 0.82 17.14 -5.56
CA ASP A 111 1.99 17.88 -6.03
C ASP A 111 3.25 17.15 -5.55
N ASN A 112 4.20 16.91 -6.46
CA ASN A 112 5.47 16.27 -6.16
C ASN A 112 6.25 16.93 -5.03
N ASN A 113 6.04 18.22 -4.81
CA ASN A 113 6.76 18.98 -3.79
C ASN A 113 6.05 19.05 -2.45
N SER A 114 4.86 18.46 -2.35
CA SER A 114 4.00 18.57 -1.16
C SER A 114 4.32 17.56 -0.07
N TYR A 115 5.15 16.57 -0.35
CA TYR A 115 5.39 15.47 0.59
C TYR A 115 6.86 15.27 0.84
N SER A 116 7.21 15.34 2.10
CA SER A 116 8.53 14.97 2.61
C SER A 116 8.34 14.22 3.92
N TRP A 117 9.30 13.40 4.26
CA TRP A 117 9.36 12.68 5.53
C TRP A 117 10.80 12.58 5.97
N ASP A 118 10.99 12.42 7.27
CA ASP A 118 12.32 12.26 7.84
C ASP A 118 12.92 10.94 7.41
N GLU A 119 14.22 10.96 7.07
CA GLU A 119 14.94 9.75 6.69
C GLU A 119 14.88 8.67 7.77
N ASP A 120 14.88 9.10 9.04
CA ASP A 120 14.78 8.19 10.19
C ASP A 120 13.44 7.45 10.26
N SER A 121 12.43 7.94 9.56
CA SER A 121 11.10 7.32 9.50
C SER A 121 10.89 6.50 8.23
N CYS A 122 11.88 6.43 7.35
CA CYS A 122 11.80 5.74 6.06
C CYS A 122 12.61 4.43 6.09
N TYR A 123 11.96 3.35 5.71
CA TYR A 123 12.53 2.00 5.65
C TYR A 123 12.38 1.48 4.23
N GLU A 124 13.18 0.48 3.86
CA GLU A 124 13.18 -0.04 2.49
C GLU A 124 12.78 -1.51 2.42
N GLY A 125 12.08 -1.85 1.35
CA GLY A 125 11.76 -3.21 0.95
C GLY A 125 10.43 -3.72 1.49
N ILE A 126 9.59 -4.23 0.60
CA ILE A 126 8.27 -4.77 0.97
C ILE A 126 8.38 -5.91 1.98
N HIS A 127 9.47 -6.69 1.94
CA HIS A 127 9.72 -7.78 2.88
C HIS A 127 9.87 -7.31 4.34
N ASN A 128 10.14 -6.03 4.55
CA ASN A 128 10.26 -5.43 5.88
C ASN A 128 8.94 -4.95 6.47
N PHE A 129 7.83 -5.16 5.77
CA PHE A 129 6.53 -4.64 6.19
C PHE A 129 6.21 -4.99 7.64
N HIS A 130 6.33 -6.27 8.02
CA HIS A 130 6.02 -6.69 9.39
C HIS A 130 6.90 -5.99 10.43
N ASN A 131 8.21 -5.90 10.17
CA ASN A 131 9.14 -5.25 11.09
C ASN A 131 8.81 -3.78 11.29
N VAL A 132 8.46 -3.09 10.21
CA VAL A 132 8.12 -1.67 10.26
C VAL A 132 6.78 -1.47 10.95
N LEU A 133 5.81 -2.34 10.69
CA LEU A 133 4.51 -2.30 11.37
C LEU A 133 4.68 -2.45 12.88
N MET A 134 5.54 -3.36 13.33
CA MET A 134 5.78 -3.58 14.76
C MET A 134 6.41 -2.35 15.43
N LYS A 135 7.16 -1.54 14.69
CA LYS A 135 7.67 -0.27 15.21
C LYS A 135 6.57 0.73 15.55
N LEU A 136 5.45 0.71 14.84
CA LEU A 136 4.29 1.52 15.21
C LEU A 136 3.69 1.12 16.55
N TYR A 137 3.69 -0.17 16.84
CA TYR A 137 3.19 -0.68 18.12
C TYR A 137 4.12 -0.36 19.28
N ASP A 138 5.43 -0.47 19.05
CA ASP A 138 6.45 -0.34 20.10
C ASP A 138 6.83 1.10 20.39
N ASP A 139 6.74 1.98 19.40
CA ASP A 139 7.17 3.38 19.51
C ASP A 139 5.96 4.32 19.58
N LYS A 140 5.57 4.64 20.78
CA LYS A 140 4.41 5.51 21.05
C LYS A 140 4.62 6.97 20.59
N LYS A 141 5.84 7.34 20.22
CA LYS A 141 6.16 8.72 19.84
C LYS A 141 5.96 8.98 18.35
N LYS A 142 5.81 7.94 17.54
CA LYS A 142 5.76 8.08 16.09
C LYS A 142 4.35 7.90 15.59
N GLY A 143 3.84 8.94 14.94
CA GLY A 143 2.56 8.88 14.30
C GLY A 143 2.59 8.28 12.89
N LYS A 144 3.76 8.20 12.26
CA LYS A 144 3.85 7.86 10.84
C LYS A 144 5.20 7.29 10.46
N LEU A 145 5.19 6.14 9.79
CA LEU A 145 6.37 5.51 9.19
C LEU A 145 6.16 5.33 7.69
N VAL A 146 7.24 5.27 6.94
CA VAL A 146 7.22 5.13 5.49
C VAL A 146 8.04 3.90 5.09
N LEU A 147 7.48 3.09 4.21
CA LEU A 147 8.16 1.94 3.64
C LEU A 147 8.32 2.14 2.14
N LYS A 148 9.56 2.26 1.68
CA LYS A 148 9.88 2.37 0.26
C LYS A 148 9.90 0.99 -0.37
N LEU A 149 9.17 0.82 -1.45
CA LEU A 149 9.08 -0.45 -2.18
C LEU A 149 10.27 -0.68 -3.13
#